data_6e3cc640f262a1292657f996c014d771
#
_entry.id   6e3cc640f262a1292657f996c014d771
#
_cell.length_a   1.000
_cell.length_b   1.000
_cell.length_c   1.000
_cell.angle_alpha   90.00
_cell.angle_beta   90.00
_cell.angle_gamma   90.00
#
_symmetry.space_group_name_H-M   'P 1'
#
loop_
_entity.id
_entity.type
_entity.pdbx_description
1 polymer ?
#
loop_
_entity_poly.entity_id
_entity_poly.type
_entity_poly.pdbx_seq_one_letter_code
_entity_poly.pdbx_strand_id
1 'polypeptide(L)' 'MLCEIISETKGTIINLPIQGDINVSRDNYIEINNVRYVVRRKEYILKTETEPTGRQVYITRIVIYVM' A
#
# COMPACT_ATOMS: atom_id res chain seq x y z
N MET A 1 3.90 -7.23 6.17
CA MET A 1 2.86 -6.62 5.31
C MET A 1 3.46 -6.32 3.95
N LEU A 2 2.74 -6.62 2.89
CA LEU A 2 3.19 -6.38 1.52
C LEU A 2 2.79 -4.96 1.10
N CYS A 3 3.72 -4.24 0.48
CA CYS A 3 3.46 -2.92 -0.10
C CYS A 3 3.57 -3.00 -1.61
N GLU A 4 2.54 -2.56 -2.30
CA GLU A 4 2.52 -2.48 -3.75
C GLU A 4 2.27 -1.03 -4.17
N ILE A 5 3.16 -0.48 -5.00
CA ILE A 5 3.00 0.86 -5.57
C ILE A 5 2.83 0.70 -7.07
N ILE A 6 1.70 1.18 -7.57
CA ILE A 6 1.29 1.01 -8.96
C ILE A 6 1.17 2.39 -9.61
N SER A 7 1.91 2.61 -10.69
CA SER A 7 1.75 3.79 -11.54
C SER A 7 0.64 3.56 -12.55
N GLU A 8 -0.22 4.55 -12.73
CA GLU A 8 -1.29 4.49 -13.72
C GLU A 8 -0.75 4.40 -15.16
N THR A 9 0.47 4.86 -15.38
CA THR A 9 1.08 4.90 -16.73
C THR A 9 2.16 3.83 -16.94
N LYS A 10 2.82 3.38 -15.85
CA LYS A 10 3.99 2.49 -15.94
C LYS A 10 3.77 1.09 -15.37
N GLY A 11 2.65 0.86 -14.69
CA GLY A 11 2.37 -0.40 -14.01
C GLY A 11 3.01 -0.48 -12.64
N THR A 12 3.28 -1.69 -12.18
CA THR A 12 3.83 -1.93 -10.83
C THR A 12 5.25 -1.40 -10.73
N ILE A 13 5.49 -0.52 -9.76
CA ILE A 13 6.80 0.06 -9.47
C ILE A 13 7.48 -0.71 -8.34
N ILE A 14 6.76 -0.96 -7.26
CA ILE A 14 7.25 -1.67 -6.07
C ILE A 14 6.24 -2.75 -5.68
N ASN A 15 6.76 -3.90 -5.30
CA ASN A 15 5.98 -5.00 -4.73
C ASN A 15 6.88 -5.72 -3.75
N LEU A 16 7.05 -5.15 -2.55
CA LEU A 16 7.99 -5.61 -1.54
C LEU A 16 7.34 -5.64 -0.16
N PRO A 17 7.78 -6.55 0.73
CA PRO A 17 7.38 -6.50 2.13
C PRO A 17 7.90 -5.23 2.79
N ILE A 18 7.07 -4.67 3.68
CA ILE A 18 7.47 -3.52 4.51
C ILE A 18 7.14 -3.81 5.96
N GLN A 19 7.82 -3.09 6.86
CA GLN A 19 7.49 -3.07 8.28
C GLN A 19 6.70 -1.81 8.58
N GLY A 20 5.50 -1.98 9.15
CA GLY A 20 4.63 -0.85 9.46
C GLY A 20 3.87 -0.32 8.27
N ASP A 21 3.30 0.86 8.43
CA ASP A 21 2.47 1.52 7.43
C ASP A 21 3.25 2.62 6.70
N ILE A 22 2.86 2.89 5.48
CA ILE A 22 3.30 4.07 4.74
C ILE A 22 2.19 5.11 4.85
N ASN A 23 2.46 6.16 5.62
CA ASN A 23 1.46 7.19 5.92
C ASN A 23 1.50 8.29 4.85
N VAL A 24 0.86 8.02 3.73
CA VAL A 24 0.71 8.99 2.63
C VAL A 24 -0.77 9.17 2.32
N SER A 25 -1.11 10.34 1.80
CA SER A 25 -2.46 10.70 1.41
C SER A 25 -2.48 11.18 -0.03
N ARG A 26 -3.69 11.30 -0.60
CA ARG A 26 -3.88 11.87 -1.92
C ARG A 26 -3.17 13.22 -2.04
N ASP A 27 -2.55 13.44 -3.18
CA ASP A 27 -1.79 14.65 -3.54
C ASP A 27 -0.42 14.78 -2.82
N ASN A 28 -0.06 13.85 -1.94
CA ASN A 28 1.31 13.79 -1.44
C ASN A 28 2.26 13.31 -2.55
N TYR A 29 3.54 13.60 -2.38
CA TYR A 29 4.59 13.13 -3.28
C TYR A 29 5.34 11.96 -2.65
N ILE A 30 5.70 10.99 -3.48
CA ILE A 30 6.61 9.91 -3.12
C ILE A 30 7.76 9.92 -4.12
N GLU A 31 8.99 9.88 -3.63
CA GLU A 31 10.16 9.75 -4.49
C GLU A 31 10.68 8.32 -4.41
N ILE A 32 10.82 7.67 -5.57
CA ILE A 32 11.33 6.31 -5.68
C ILE A 32 12.41 6.31 -6.74
N ASN A 33 13.65 5.94 -6.35
CA ASN A 33 14.78 5.88 -7.26
C ASN A 33 14.96 7.18 -8.06
N ASN A 34 14.89 8.33 -7.36
CA ASN A 34 15.02 9.67 -7.91
C ASN A 34 13.90 10.10 -8.87
N VAL A 35 12.81 9.35 -8.90
CA VAL A 35 11.61 9.73 -9.66
C VAL A 35 10.50 10.11 -8.68
N ARG A 36 9.92 11.28 -8.87
CA ARG A 36 8.84 11.77 -8.02
C ARG A 36 7.50 11.39 -8.61
N TYR A 37 6.65 10.84 -7.74
CA TYR A 37 5.28 10.43 -8.09
C TYR A 37 4.28 11.16 -7.21
N VAL A 38 3.09 11.40 -7.74
CA VAL A 38 1.96 11.96 -6.98
C VAL A 38 1.06 10.81 -6.54
N VAL A 39 0.73 10.76 -5.27
CA VAL A 39 -0.21 9.77 -4.74
C VAL A 39 -1.62 10.12 -5.17
N ARG A 40 -2.31 9.17 -5.80
CA ARG A 40 -3.70 9.33 -6.24
C ARG A 40 -4.68 8.74 -5.24
N ARG A 41 -4.38 7.53 -4.74
CA ARG A 41 -5.18 6.86 -3.70
C ARG A 41 -4.37 5.79 -3.02
N LYS A 42 -4.83 5.39 -1.85
CA LYS A 42 -4.25 4.30 -1.08
C LYS A 42 -5.36 3.34 -0.67
N GLU A 43 -5.10 2.05 -0.80
CA GLU A 43 -6.04 1.00 -0.41
C GLU A 43 -5.37 0.05 0.56
N TYR A 44 -6.14 -0.42 1.54
CA TYR A 44 -5.73 -1.49 2.44
C TYR A 44 -6.50 -2.75 2.10
N ILE A 45 -5.80 -3.86 1.97
CA ILE A 45 -6.43 -5.16 1.82
C ILE A 45 -6.35 -5.85 3.16
N LEU A 46 -7.52 -6.19 3.70
CA LEU A 46 -7.66 -6.79 5.01
C LEU A 46 -8.03 -8.26 4.88
N LYS A 47 -7.59 -9.03 5.86
CA LYS A 47 -8.01 -10.42 6.02
C LYS A 47 -8.58 -10.59 7.42
N THR A 48 -9.67 -11.33 7.53
CA THR A 48 -10.28 -11.66 8.82
C THR A 48 -10.11 -13.14 9.08
N GLU A 49 -9.81 -13.47 10.34
CA GLU A 49 -9.83 -14.85 10.83
C GLU A 49 -10.73 -14.95 12.03
N THR A 50 -11.50 -16.05 12.09
CA THR A 50 -12.33 -16.36 13.25
C THR A 50 -11.59 -17.42 14.07
N GLU A 51 -11.20 -17.03 15.28
CA GLU A 51 -10.57 -17.93 16.25
C GLU A 51 -11.57 -18.30 17.35
N PRO A 52 -11.31 -19.35 18.16
CA PRO A 52 -12.17 -19.71 19.28
C PRO A 52 -12.44 -18.57 20.26
N THR A 53 -11.51 -17.61 20.36
CA THR A 53 -11.60 -16.45 21.25
C THR A 53 -12.21 -15.22 20.61
N GLY A 54 -12.54 -15.26 19.30
CA GLY A 54 -13.13 -14.13 18.61
C GLY A 54 -12.63 -13.97 17.19
N ARG A 55 -13.03 -12.85 16.57
CA ARG A 55 -12.62 -12.50 15.20
C ARG A 55 -11.45 -11.54 15.24
N GLN A 56 -10.41 -11.84 14.46
CA GLN A 56 -9.28 -10.93 14.28
C GLN A 56 -9.27 -10.38 12.86
N VAL A 57 -8.87 -9.11 12.74
CA VAL A 57 -8.73 -8.41 11.45
C VAL A 57 -7.30 -7.90 11.35
N TYR A 58 -6.64 -8.18 10.25
CA TYR A 58 -5.31 -7.66 10.02
C TYR A 58 -5.11 -7.26 8.57
N ILE A 59 -4.19 -6.30 8.36
CA ILE A 59 -3.84 -5.79 7.04
C ILE A 59 -2.83 -6.73 6.42
N THR A 60 -3.14 -7.26 5.24
CA THR A 60 -2.23 -8.13 4.51
C THR A 60 -1.44 -7.37 3.44
N ARG A 61 -2.01 -6.29 2.91
CA ARG A 61 -1.41 -5.54 1.81
C ARG A 61 -1.82 -4.09 1.87
N ILE A 62 -0.87 -3.21 1.50
CA ILE A 62 -1.15 -1.81 1.21
C ILE A 62 -0.90 -1.61 -0.29
N VAL A 63 -1.85 -1.01 -0.99
CA VAL A 63 -1.70 -0.67 -2.40
C VAL A 63 -1.77 0.84 -2.55
N ILE A 64 -0.74 1.43 -3.14
CA ILE A 64 -0.66 2.88 -3.36
C ILE A 64 -0.64 3.13 -4.86
N TYR A 65 -1.64 3.85 -5.35
CA TYR A 65 -1.72 4.23 -6.76
C TYR A 65 -1.11 5.61 -6.93
N VAL A 66 -0.18 5.72 -7.87
CA VAL A 66 0.55 6.96 -8.15
C VAL A 66 0.49 7.32 -9.62
N MET A 67 0.81 8.55 -9.89
CA MET A 67 0.87 9.06 -11.26
C MET A 67 2.26 9.60 -11.57
#